data_9ba64f97855367535c20272bf4f98eca
#
_entry.id   9ba64f97855367535c20272bf4f98eca
#
_cell.length_a   1.000
_cell.length_b   1.000
_cell.length_c   1.000
_cell.angle_alpha   90.00
_cell.angle_beta   90.00
_cell.angle_gamma   90.00
#
_symmetry.space_group_name_H-M   'P 1'
#
loop_
_entity.id
_entity.type
_entity.pdbx_description
1 polymer ?
#
loop_
_entity_poly.entity_id
_entity_poly.type
_entity_poly.pdbx_seq_one_letter_code
_entity_poly.pdbx_strand_id
1 'polypeptide(L)'
;RTSKHTLAQISKKEILDVILSDTKGIGNEIGRKKMINIPKGTKDMLPQEAYKWHYVEGVAREVASEFGFKEIRTPMFEHTELFLRGVGETTDIVTKEMYTFDDKGGRSMTLRPEGTAGVARCFIENGLHQGVMPMKAYYIASIFRYEKPQNGRLREHHQFGVECYGSDSPAADAEVISLASTFLRRVGLKELELNINSIGCPKCRAEYNKALKEYIG
;
A
#
# COMPACT_ATOMS: atom_id res chain seq x y z
N ARG A 1 7.07 -50.01 5.30
CA ARG A 1 6.90 -49.37 6.64
C ARG A 1 6.65 -47.89 6.44
N THR A 2 5.38 -47.54 6.42
CA THR A 2 4.90 -46.16 6.29
C THR A 2 4.93 -45.50 7.67
N SER A 3 5.74 -44.45 7.80
CA SER A 3 5.79 -43.57 8.98
C SER A 3 4.53 -42.74 9.00
N LYS A 4 3.66 -42.98 9.99
CA LYS A 4 2.51 -42.11 10.29
C LYS A 4 3.03 -40.90 11.06
N HIS A 5 3.10 -39.75 10.43
CA HIS A 5 3.28 -38.50 11.14
C HIS A 5 1.97 -38.16 11.88
N THR A 6 1.97 -38.37 13.17
CA THR A 6 0.90 -37.92 14.06
C THR A 6 1.04 -36.40 14.23
N LEU A 7 0.14 -35.64 13.60
CA LEU A 7 -0.03 -34.21 13.92
C LEU A 7 -0.59 -34.13 15.36
N ALA A 8 0.23 -33.71 16.30
CA ALA A 8 -0.23 -33.40 17.64
C ALA A 8 -1.16 -32.18 17.57
N GLN A 9 -2.44 -32.37 17.77
CA GLN A 9 -3.39 -31.30 18.00
C GLN A 9 -3.16 -30.75 19.41
N ILE A 10 -2.45 -29.61 19.49
CA ILE A 10 -2.31 -28.88 20.75
C ILE A 10 -3.68 -28.26 21.07
N SER A 11 -4.27 -28.65 22.19
CA SER A 11 -5.58 -28.13 22.58
C SER A 11 -5.50 -26.65 22.99
N LYS A 12 -6.58 -25.91 22.76
CA LYS A 12 -6.71 -24.52 23.20
C LYS A 12 -6.40 -24.33 24.69
N LYS A 13 -6.66 -25.37 25.50
CA LYS A 13 -6.40 -25.41 26.94
C LYS A 13 -4.89 -25.48 27.23
N GLU A 14 -4.14 -26.31 26.47
CA GLU A 14 -2.68 -26.43 26.66
C GLU A 14 -1.97 -25.14 26.22
N ILE A 15 -2.42 -24.47 25.18
CA ILE A 15 -1.90 -23.15 24.78
C ILE A 15 -2.21 -22.10 25.86
N LEU A 16 -3.43 -22.09 26.40
CA LEU A 16 -3.79 -21.19 27.49
C LEU A 16 -2.99 -21.48 28.76
N ASP A 17 -2.79 -22.75 29.11
CA ASP A 17 -2.05 -23.16 30.31
C ASP A 17 -0.57 -22.79 30.20
N VAL A 18 0.06 -22.87 29.01
CA VAL A 18 1.41 -22.37 28.78
C VAL A 18 1.47 -20.84 28.92
N ILE A 19 0.52 -20.12 28.31
CA ILE A 19 0.46 -18.65 28.43
C ILE A 19 0.20 -18.22 29.88
N LEU A 20 -0.66 -18.95 30.60
CA LEU A 20 -1.01 -18.65 32.00
C LEU A 20 0.04 -19.13 32.99
N SER A 21 0.85 -20.17 32.70
CA SER A 21 1.93 -20.62 33.58
C SER A 21 3.08 -19.61 33.61
N ASP A 22 3.41 -19.01 32.47
CA ASP A 22 4.35 -17.89 32.42
C ASP A 22 3.83 -16.64 33.15
N THR A 23 2.51 -16.50 33.31
CA THR A 23 1.91 -15.35 34.00
C THR A 23 1.78 -15.56 35.53
N LYS A 24 1.84 -16.80 36.05
CA LYS A 24 1.74 -17.06 37.50
C LYS A 24 2.92 -16.57 38.33
N GLY A 25 4.10 -16.41 37.73
CA GLY A 25 5.26 -15.73 38.34
C GLY A 25 5.19 -14.21 38.29
N ILE A 26 4.34 -13.65 37.42
CA ILE A 26 4.23 -12.22 37.16
C ILE A 26 3.03 -11.58 37.89
N GLY A 27 2.14 -12.41 38.45
CA GLY A 27 0.84 -11.99 39.02
C GLY A 27 0.89 -11.00 40.19
N ASN A 28 2.01 -10.87 40.91
CA ASN A 28 2.16 -9.90 41.98
C ASN A 28 2.86 -8.59 41.58
N GLU A 29 3.48 -8.51 40.40
CA GLU A 29 4.08 -7.27 39.89
C GLU A 29 3.25 -6.57 38.80
N ILE A 30 2.21 -7.22 38.26
CA ILE A 30 1.35 -6.67 37.20
C ILE A 30 0.38 -5.60 37.72
N GLY A 31 0.43 -5.26 38.99
CA GLY A 31 -0.44 -4.26 39.59
C GLY A 31 -0.46 -2.87 38.99
N ARG A 32 0.26 -2.57 37.91
CA ARG A 32 0.20 -1.30 37.12
C ARG A 32 1.02 -1.29 35.81
N LYS A 33 1.34 -2.39 35.18
CA LYS A 33 1.90 -2.28 33.81
C LYS A 33 0.77 -1.82 32.88
N LYS A 34 0.94 -0.60 32.32
CA LYS A 34 0.04 -0.03 31.33
C LYS A 34 -0.04 -0.99 30.13
N MET A 35 -1.23 -1.50 29.86
CA MET A 35 -1.46 -2.38 28.71
C MET A 35 -1.00 -1.68 27.42
N ILE A 36 -0.21 -2.38 26.61
CA ILE A 36 0.23 -1.85 25.32
C ILE A 36 -0.94 -1.96 24.36
N ASN A 37 -1.39 -0.81 23.89
CA ASN A 37 -2.45 -0.72 22.91
C ASN A 37 -1.87 -0.61 21.50
N ILE A 38 -2.71 -0.91 20.50
CA ILE A 38 -2.38 -0.72 19.09
C ILE A 38 -1.94 0.74 18.82
N PRO A 39 -0.94 0.98 17.95
CA PRO A 39 -0.51 2.32 17.59
C PRO A 39 -1.67 3.14 16.99
N LYS A 40 -1.74 4.42 17.34
CA LYS A 40 -2.77 5.32 16.84
C LYS A 40 -2.72 5.42 15.32
N GLY A 41 -3.86 5.20 14.66
CA GLY A 41 -3.98 5.26 13.21
C GLY A 41 -3.66 3.96 12.49
N THR A 42 -3.54 2.86 13.24
CA THR A 42 -3.51 1.50 12.68
C THR A 42 -4.75 0.73 13.11
N LYS A 43 -5.03 -0.40 12.49
CA LYS A 43 -6.16 -1.26 12.80
C LYS A 43 -5.78 -2.73 12.65
N ASP A 44 -6.10 -3.55 13.65
CA ASP A 44 -6.01 -5.00 13.53
C ASP A 44 -7.08 -5.52 12.58
N MET A 45 -6.71 -6.49 11.77
CA MET A 45 -7.63 -7.21 10.90
C MET A 45 -8.00 -8.54 11.58
N LEU A 46 -9.11 -8.53 12.28
CA LEU A 46 -9.54 -9.69 13.05
C LEU A 46 -10.03 -10.84 12.14
N PRO A 47 -9.96 -12.11 12.62
CA PRO A 47 -10.41 -13.26 11.83
C PRO A 47 -11.84 -13.13 11.29
N GLN A 48 -12.73 -12.45 12.02
CA GLN A 48 -14.11 -12.21 11.62
C GLN A 48 -14.26 -11.22 10.46
N GLU A 49 -13.23 -10.43 10.16
CA GLU A 49 -13.23 -9.45 9.07
C GLU A 49 -12.31 -9.84 7.90
N ALA A 50 -11.39 -10.80 8.11
CA ALA A 50 -10.36 -11.17 7.13
C ALA A 50 -10.96 -11.64 5.79
N TYR A 51 -12.14 -12.27 5.80
CA TYR A 51 -12.80 -12.72 4.57
C TYR A 51 -13.17 -11.56 3.62
N LYS A 52 -13.46 -10.37 4.16
CA LYS A 52 -13.75 -9.17 3.35
C LYS A 52 -12.51 -8.73 2.58
N TRP A 53 -11.35 -8.80 3.22
CA TRP A 53 -10.06 -8.50 2.59
C TRP A 53 -9.73 -9.52 1.50
N HIS A 54 -9.89 -10.81 1.79
CA HIS A 54 -9.69 -11.87 0.80
C HIS A 54 -10.57 -11.69 -0.43
N TYR A 55 -11.83 -11.29 -0.23
CA TYR A 55 -12.76 -11.02 -1.33
C TYR A 55 -12.27 -9.83 -2.19
N VAL A 56 -12.00 -8.68 -1.58
CA VAL A 56 -11.58 -7.47 -2.30
C VAL A 56 -10.25 -7.69 -3.02
N GLU A 57 -9.28 -8.31 -2.34
CA GLU A 57 -7.98 -8.63 -2.94
C GLU A 57 -8.09 -9.69 -4.04
N GLY A 58 -8.99 -10.66 -3.89
CA GLY A 58 -9.29 -11.66 -4.93
C GLY A 58 -9.78 -11.00 -6.19
N VAL A 59 -10.80 -10.13 -6.08
CA VAL A 59 -11.33 -9.36 -7.21
C VAL A 59 -10.25 -8.47 -7.84
N ALA A 60 -9.39 -7.84 -7.04
CA ALA A 60 -8.30 -7.01 -7.55
C ALA A 60 -7.31 -7.82 -8.41
N ARG A 61 -6.92 -9.02 -7.94
CA ARG A 61 -6.04 -9.93 -8.69
C ARG A 61 -6.66 -10.43 -9.98
N GLU A 62 -7.93 -10.82 -9.95
CA GLU A 62 -8.67 -11.26 -11.14
C GLU A 62 -8.74 -10.17 -12.18
N VAL A 63 -9.21 -8.98 -11.81
CA VAL A 63 -9.31 -7.83 -12.73
C VAL A 63 -7.93 -7.45 -13.28
N ALA A 64 -6.91 -7.33 -12.44
CA ALA A 64 -5.56 -7.04 -12.91
C ALA A 64 -5.07 -8.07 -13.95
N SER A 65 -5.32 -9.38 -13.70
CA SER A 65 -4.95 -10.45 -14.62
C SER A 65 -5.68 -10.36 -15.96
N GLU A 66 -6.98 -10.05 -15.96
CA GLU A 66 -7.79 -9.88 -17.19
C GLU A 66 -7.28 -8.72 -18.05
N PHE A 67 -6.80 -7.65 -17.43
CA PHE A 67 -6.17 -6.52 -18.12
C PHE A 67 -4.68 -6.75 -18.45
N GLY A 68 -4.14 -7.95 -18.18
CA GLY A 68 -2.76 -8.33 -18.50
C GLY A 68 -1.70 -7.79 -17.55
N PHE A 69 -2.07 -7.26 -16.39
CA PHE A 69 -1.14 -6.82 -15.36
C PHE A 69 -0.59 -8.01 -14.57
N LYS A 70 0.69 -7.98 -14.23
CA LYS A 70 1.38 -9.00 -13.43
C LYS A 70 1.69 -8.47 -12.04
N GLU A 71 1.60 -9.35 -11.02
CA GLU A 71 1.90 -8.95 -9.64
C GLU A 71 3.38 -8.59 -9.49
N ILE A 72 3.65 -7.46 -8.83
CA ILE A 72 4.97 -7.05 -8.37
C ILE A 72 4.91 -6.76 -6.87
N ARG A 73 5.94 -7.17 -6.14
CA ARG A 73 6.07 -6.90 -4.70
C ARG A 73 7.39 -6.22 -4.44
N THR A 74 7.34 -5.07 -3.79
CA THR A 74 8.50 -4.29 -3.38
C THR A 74 8.62 -4.30 -1.86
N PRO A 75 9.81 -4.02 -1.29
CA PRO A 75 10.00 -3.91 0.15
C PRO A 75 9.05 -2.89 0.81
N MET A 76 8.77 -3.10 2.10
CA MET A 76 7.95 -2.17 2.89
C MET A 76 8.70 -0.87 3.22
N PHE A 77 10.02 -0.89 3.19
CA PHE A 77 10.89 0.27 3.41
C PHE A 77 11.96 0.35 2.34
N GLU A 78 12.35 1.55 2.02
CA GLU A 78 13.36 1.88 1.01
C GLU A 78 14.28 2.97 1.57
N HIS A 79 15.37 3.26 0.86
CA HIS A 79 16.16 4.45 1.14
C HIS A 79 15.30 5.71 1.02
N THR A 80 15.37 6.61 1.99
CA THR A 80 14.59 7.85 2.03
C THR A 80 14.73 8.66 0.74
N GLU A 81 15.92 8.66 0.16
CA GLU A 81 16.23 9.37 -1.09
C GLU A 81 15.33 8.96 -2.27
N LEU A 82 14.87 7.71 -2.32
CA LEU A 82 13.97 7.24 -3.38
C LEU A 82 12.66 8.06 -3.39
N PHE A 83 12.10 8.30 -2.22
CA PHE A 83 10.84 9.04 -2.11
C PHE A 83 11.02 10.55 -2.29
N LEU A 84 12.15 11.11 -1.84
CA LEU A 84 12.48 12.51 -2.09
C LEU A 84 12.53 12.81 -3.59
N ARG A 85 13.16 11.96 -4.37
CA ARG A 85 13.24 12.10 -5.84
C ARG A 85 11.91 11.86 -6.55
N GLY A 86 11.14 10.85 -6.10
CA GLY A 86 9.92 10.41 -6.80
C GLY A 86 8.71 11.29 -6.55
N VAL A 87 8.51 11.72 -5.31
CA VAL A 87 7.31 12.47 -4.88
C VAL A 87 7.53 13.98 -4.96
N GLY A 88 8.78 14.45 -4.95
CA GLY A 88 9.17 15.86 -4.94
C GLY A 88 9.33 16.41 -3.52
N GLU A 89 10.44 17.10 -3.29
CA GLU A 89 10.89 17.58 -1.98
C GLU A 89 9.92 18.53 -1.27
N THR A 90 9.03 19.19 -2.03
CA THR A 90 8.10 20.21 -1.53
C THR A 90 6.69 19.70 -1.24
N THR A 91 6.43 18.40 -1.43
CA THR A 91 5.10 17.85 -1.18
C THR A 91 4.86 17.62 0.32
N ASP A 92 3.63 17.76 0.77
CA ASP A 92 3.24 17.49 2.17
C ASP A 92 3.58 16.05 2.60
N ILE A 93 3.53 15.09 1.69
CA ILE A 93 3.90 13.70 1.94
C ILE A 93 5.35 13.60 2.38
N VAL A 94 6.25 14.25 1.66
CA VAL A 94 7.70 14.23 1.93
C VAL A 94 8.03 15.03 3.19
N THR A 95 7.42 16.19 3.37
CA THR A 95 7.79 17.12 4.44
C THR A 95 7.20 16.78 5.80
N LYS A 96 6.04 16.10 5.85
CA LYS A 96 5.25 15.94 7.09
C LYS A 96 4.76 14.54 7.38
N GLU A 97 4.67 13.65 6.37
CA GLU A 97 3.92 12.40 6.51
C GLU A 97 4.75 11.12 6.40
N MET A 98 6.05 11.21 6.09
CA MET A 98 6.90 10.03 6.02
C MET A 98 7.29 9.50 7.40
N TYR A 99 7.29 8.17 7.53
CA TYR A 99 7.90 7.46 8.66
C TYR A 99 9.36 7.16 8.32
N THR A 100 10.25 8.04 8.73
CA THR A 100 11.69 7.94 8.45
C THR A 100 12.45 7.56 9.71
N PHE A 101 13.44 6.68 9.58
CA PHE A 101 14.30 6.20 10.67
C PHE A 101 15.68 5.85 10.13
N ASP A 102 16.67 5.85 11.00
CA ASP A 102 18.00 5.36 10.67
C ASP A 102 18.12 3.87 10.95
N ASP A 103 18.70 3.12 10.03
CA ASP A 103 19.04 1.73 10.28
C ASP A 103 20.30 1.61 11.18
N LYS A 104 20.65 0.39 11.59
CA LYS A 104 21.84 0.16 12.43
C LYS A 104 23.17 0.56 11.75
N GLY A 105 23.18 0.75 10.44
CA GLY A 105 24.31 1.23 9.67
C GLY A 105 24.31 2.75 9.45
N GLY A 106 23.39 3.49 10.06
CA GLY A 106 23.29 4.94 9.92
C GLY A 106 22.70 5.40 8.59
N ARG A 107 22.01 4.53 7.86
CA ARG A 107 21.36 4.88 6.59
C ARG A 107 19.92 5.30 6.83
N SER A 108 19.51 6.41 6.22
CA SER A 108 18.13 6.89 6.31
C SER A 108 17.19 6.03 5.48
N MET A 109 16.22 5.44 6.16
CA MET A 109 15.20 4.55 5.60
C MET A 109 13.82 5.13 5.86
N THR A 110 12.89 4.85 4.95
CA THR A 110 11.49 5.32 5.06
C THR A 110 10.53 4.17 4.78
N LEU A 111 9.52 4.01 5.64
CA LEU A 111 8.37 3.15 5.31
C LEU A 111 7.65 3.75 4.08
N ARG A 112 7.35 2.93 3.08
CA ARG A 112 6.77 3.41 1.81
C ARG A 112 5.49 4.22 2.03
N PRO A 113 5.48 5.52 1.66
CA PRO A 113 4.30 6.38 1.73
C PRO A 113 3.40 6.23 0.49
N GLU A 114 3.88 5.51 -0.53
CA GLU A 114 3.21 5.18 -1.79
C GLU A 114 3.92 3.98 -2.46
N GLY A 115 3.33 3.39 -3.49
CA GLY A 115 3.88 2.19 -4.13
C GLY A 115 4.70 2.46 -5.39
N THR A 116 4.41 3.53 -6.11
CA THR A 116 4.94 3.82 -7.44
C THR A 116 6.47 3.93 -7.47
N ALA A 117 7.08 4.66 -6.52
CA ALA A 117 8.53 4.84 -6.47
C ALA A 117 9.27 3.51 -6.29
N GLY A 118 8.76 2.62 -5.41
CA GLY A 118 9.34 1.28 -5.22
C GLY A 118 9.24 0.43 -6.48
N VAL A 119 8.12 0.48 -7.19
CA VAL A 119 7.95 -0.23 -8.47
C VAL A 119 8.85 0.35 -9.54
N ALA A 120 8.97 1.68 -9.65
CA ALA A 120 9.87 2.33 -10.61
C ALA A 120 11.34 1.97 -10.37
N ARG A 121 11.79 1.98 -9.09
CA ARG A 121 13.14 1.51 -8.72
C ARG A 121 13.34 0.05 -9.13
N CYS A 122 12.38 -0.83 -8.81
CA CYS A 122 12.44 -2.24 -9.16
C CYS A 122 12.51 -2.45 -10.67
N PHE A 123 11.73 -1.69 -11.46
CA PHE A 123 11.73 -1.71 -12.91
C PHE A 123 13.11 -1.36 -13.50
N ILE A 124 13.75 -0.32 -12.98
CA ILE A 124 15.06 0.14 -13.44
C ILE A 124 16.16 -0.83 -13.01
N GLU A 125 16.21 -1.16 -11.71
CA GLU A 125 17.27 -1.97 -11.11
C GLU A 125 17.37 -3.38 -11.69
N ASN A 126 16.22 -3.99 -12.02
CA ASN A 126 16.16 -5.32 -12.61
C ASN A 126 16.16 -5.31 -14.16
N GLY A 127 16.38 -4.16 -14.78
CA GLY A 127 16.46 -4.06 -16.24
C GLY A 127 15.17 -4.42 -16.98
N LEU A 128 14.00 -4.29 -16.32
CA LEU A 128 12.72 -4.69 -16.90
C LEU A 128 12.35 -3.87 -18.13
N HIS A 129 12.96 -2.68 -18.30
CA HIS A 129 12.84 -1.84 -19.51
C HIS A 129 13.43 -2.48 -20.77
N GLN A 130 14.25 -3.53 -20.64
CA GLN A 130 14.81 -4.28 -21.77
C GLN A 130 13.87 -5.38 -22.27
N GLY A 131 12.79 -5.64 -21.55
CA GLY A 131 11.80 -6.65 -21.90
C GLY A 131 10.73 -6.16 -22.88
N VAL A 132 9.65 -6.94 -22.99
CA VAL A 132 8.50 -6.58 -23.83
C VAL A 132 7.74 -5.41 -23.20
N MET A 133 7.48 -4.38 -24.02
CA MET A 133 6.73 -3.20 -23.63
C MET A 133 5.33 -3.15 -24.28
N PRO A 134 4.34 -2.53 -23.63
CA PRO A 134 4.39 -1.93 -22.30
C PRO A 134 4.47 -3.00 -21.18
N MET A 135 5.28 -2.72 -20.16
CA MET A 135 5.29 -3.52 -18.93
C MET A 135 4.13 -3.08 -18.04
N LYS A 136 3.27 -4.01 -17.69
CA LYS A 136 2.09 -3.79 -16.85
C LYS A 136 2.25 -4.54 -15.53
N ALA A 137 2.28 -3.82 -14.43
CA ALA A 137 2.42 -4.40 -13.10
C ALA A 137 1.32 -3.91 -12.17
N TYR A 138 0.91 -4.76 -11.22
CA TYR A 138 0.04 -4.35 -10.12
C TYR A 138 0.63 -4.78 -8.78
N TYR A 139 0.25 -4.07 -7.73
CA TYR A 139 0.59 -4.42 -6.35
C TYR A 139 -0.59 -4.25 -5.42
N ILE A 140 -0.61 -5.06 -4.35
CA ILE A 140 -1.49 -4.88 -3.19
C ILE A 140 -0.57 -4.77 -1.99
N ALA A 141 -0.57 -3.62 -1.33
CA ALA A 141 0.47 -3.30 -0.38
C ALA A 141 -0.01 -2.39 0.76
N SER A 142 0.53 -2.61 1.97
CA SER A 142 0.42 -1.64 3.07
C SER A 142 1.24 -0.40 2.76
N ILE A 143 0.64 0.75 2.95
CA ILE A 143 1.20 2.09 2.77
C ILE A 143 1.15 2.83 4.09
N PHE A 144 2.16 3.64 4.39
CA PHE A 144 2.35 4.26 5.69
C PHE A 144 2.49 5.78 5.55
N ARG A 145 1.55 6.53 6.17
CA ARG A 145 1.59 8.00 6.20
C ARG A 145 1.27 8.53 7.59
N TYR A 146 2.08 9.45 8.10
CA TYR A 146 1.85 10.08 9.39
C TYR A 146 0.77 11.16 9.30
N GLU A 147 -0.40 10.77 8.83
CA GLU A 147 -1.56 11.66 8.74
C GLU A 147 -2.28 11.80 10.09
N LYS A 148 -3.08 12.87 10.23
CA LYS A 148 -4.03 12.97 11.34
C LYS A 148 -5.12 11.92 11.15
N PRO A 149 -5.21 10.89 12.00
CA PRO A 149 -6.20 9.83 11.84
C PRO A 149 -7.61 10.39 11.94
N GLN A 150 -8.46 10.03 10.98
CA GLN A 150 -9.88 10.32 10.97
C GLN A 150 -10.64 9.16 10.33
N ASN A 151 -11.97 9.23 10.30
CA ASN A 151 -12.78 8.20 9.68
C ASN A 151 -12.40 8.02 8.20
N GLY A 152 -12.00 6.80 7.81
CA GLY A 152 -11.54 6.48 6.46
C GLY A 152 -10.08 6.87 6.15
N ARG A 153 -9.34 7.52 7.08
CA ARG A 153 -7.91 7.82 6.94
C ARG A 153 -7.11 7.24 8.10
N LEU A 154 -6.34 6.23 7.80
CA LEU A 154 -5.43 5.57 8.75
C LEU A 154 -3.98 5.88 8.37
N ARG A 155 -3.08 5.70 9.35
CA ARG A 155 -1.63 5.83 9.14
C ARG A 155 -1.04 4.63 8.43
N GLU A 156 -1.67 3.47 8.57
CA GLU A 156 -1.46 2.30 7.74
C GLU A 156 -2.74 2.03 6.96
N HIS A 157 -2.65 1.98 5.64
CA HIS A 157 -3.76 1.63 4.75
C HIS A 157 -3.29 0.71 3.64
N HIS A 158 -4.20 -0.06 3.06
CA HIS A 158 -3.90 -0.93 1.94
C HIS A 158 -4.19 -0.22 0.63
N GLN A 159 -3.30 -0.39 -0.32
CA GLN A 159 -3.43 0.17 -1.66
C GLN A 159 -3.36 -0.95 -2.70
N PHE A 160 -4.35 -1.00 -3.58
CA PHE A 160 -4.27 -1.67 -4.86
C PHE A 160 -3.81 -0.63 -5.88
N GLY A 161 -2.65 -0.84 -6.49
CA GLY A 161 -2.08 0.06 -7.48
C GLY A 161 -1.70 -0.68 -8.74
N VAL A 162 -1.73 0.02 -9.87
CA VAL A 162 -1.30 -0.48 -11.17
C VAL A 162 -0.33 0.50 -11.81
N GLU A 163 0.69 -0.04 -12.48
CA GLU A 163 1.75 0.72 -13.14
C GLU A 163 1.89 0.22 -14.58
N CYS A 164 1.94 1.15 -15.54
CA CYS A 164 2.15 0.85 -16.94
C CYS A 164 3.35 1.66 -17.46
N TYR A 165 4.43 0.98 -17.80
CA TYR A 165 5.66 1.60 -18.31
C TYR A 165 5.88 1.29 -19.78
N GLY A 166 6.39 2.28 -20.53
CA GLY A 166 6.79 2.11 -21.92
C GLY A 166 5.65 2.27 -22.94
N SER A 167 4.61 3.02 -22.58
CA SER A 167 3.56 3.47 -23.50
C SER A 167 3.28 4.95 -23.30
N ASP A 168 3.22 5.70 -24.37
CA ASP A 168 2.78 7.10 -24.43
C ASP A 168 1.38 7.24 -25.07
N SER A 169 0.75 6.11 -25.35
CA SER A 169 -0.57 6.06 -25.98
C SER A 169 -1.68 6.42 -24.99
N PRO A 170 -2.63 7.29 -25.36
CA PRO A 170 -3.83 7.55 -24.57
C PRO A 170 -4.67 6.29 -24.27
N ALA A 171 -4.48 5.23 -25.06
CA ALA A 171 -5.14 3.94 -24.82
C ALA A 171 -4.67 3.30 -23.50
N ALA A 172 -3.42 3.53 -23.08
CA ALA A 172 -2.93 3.06 -21.80
C ALA A 172 -3.66 3.72 -20.62
N ASP A 173 -3.90 5.03 -20.71
CA ASP A 173 -4.68 5.76 -19.69
C ASP A 173 -6.13 5.26 -19.64
N ALA A 174 -6.76 5.08 -20.82
CA ALA A 174 -8.11 4.54 -20.91
C ALA A 174 -8.23 3.12 -20.36
N GLU A 175 -7.21 2.28 -20.55
CA GLU A 175 -7.15 0.92 -20.02
C GLU A 175 -7.08 0.94 -18.48
N VAL A 176 -6.23 1.79 -17.89
CA VAL A 176 -6.13 1.94 -16.41
C VAL A 176 -7.44 2.44 -15.82
N ILE A 177 -8.09 3.42 -16.43
CA ILE A 177 -9.40 3.92 -16.03
C ILE A 177 -10.46 2.81 -16.11
N SER A 178 -10.45 2.02 -17.19
CA SER A 178 -11.36 0.89 -17.37
C SER A 178 -11.14 -0.19 -16.34
N LEU A 179 -9.88 -0.51 -16.00
CA LEU A 179 -9.52 -1.45 -14.94
C LEU A 179 -10.07 -0.98 -13.60
N ALA A 180 -9.84 0.28 -13.24
CA ALA A 180 -10.33 0.86 -11.98
C ALA A 180 -11.86 0.80 -11.90
N SER A 181 -12.56 1.19 -12.96
CA SER A 181 -14.02 1.13 -13.04
C SER A 181 -14.54 -0.31 -12.92
N THR A 182 -13.89 -1.26 -13.60
CA THR A 182 -14.24 -2.69 -13.55
C THR A 182 -14.06 -3.25 -12.14
N PHE A 183 -12.93 -2.95 -11.49
CA PHE A 183 -12.67 -3.35 -10.11
C PHE A 183 -13.74 -2.84 -9.16
N LEU A 184 -14.02 -1.53 -9.19
CA LEU A 184 -15.00 -0.90 -8.30
C LEU A 184 -16.40 -1.48 -8.49
N ARG A 185 -16.81 -1.75 -9.73
CA ARG A 185 -18.12 -2.40 -10.02
C ARG A 185 -18.17 -3.84 -9.50
N ARG A 186 -17.10 -4.60 -9.65
CA ARG A 186 -17.05 -6.01 -9.18
C ARG A 186 -17.07 -6.12 -7.66
N VAL A 187 -16.47 -5.17 -6.94
CA VAL A 187 -16.59 -5.14 -5.48
C VAL A 187 -17.96 -4.64 -4.99
N GLY A 188 -18.86 -4.26 -5.90
CA GLY A 188 -20.27 -3.97 -5.60
C GLY A 188 -20.68 -2.49 -5.64
N LEU A 189 -19.78 -1.58 -6.04
CA LEU A 189 -20.13 -0.16 -6.19
C LEU A 189 -20.91 0.05 -7.49
N LYS A 190 -22.16 0.57 -7.37
CA LYS A 190 -23.07 0.73 -8.50
C LYS A 190 -23.06 2.14 -9.07
N GLU A 191 -22.92 3.13 -8.23
CA GLU A 191 -22.93 4.54 -8.60
C GLU A 191 -21.50 5.06 -8.64
N LEU A 192 -20.94 5.15 -9.85
CA LEU A 192 -19.59 5.63 -10.10
C LEU A 192 -19.66 6.83 -11.03
N GLU A 193 -19.04 7.92 -10.63
CA GLU A 193 -18.82 9.10 -11.44
C GLU A 193 -17.34 9.16 -11.82
N LEU A 194 -17.07 9.29 -13.11
CA LEU A 194 -15.72 9.43 -13.63
C LEU A 194 -15.42 10.89 -13.94
N ASN A 195 -14.54 11.49 -13.16
CA ASN A 195 -14.03 12.84 -13.41
C ASN A 195 -12.62 12.74 -13.97
N ILE A 196 -12.40 13.25 -15.18
CA ILE A 196 -11.11 13.25 -15.86
C ILE A 196 -10.53 14.65 -15.81
N ASN A 197 -9.27 14.75 -15.40
CA ASN A 197 -8.51 15.99 -15.39
C ASN A 197 -7.16 15.81 -16.08
N SER A 198 -6.61 16.87 -16.62
CA SER A 198 -5.27 16.90 -17.22
C SER A 198 -4.44 18.00 -16.57
N ILE A 199 -3.23 17.66 -16.13
CA ILE A 199 -2.29 18.64 -15.58
C ILE A 199 -1.70 19.51 -16.68
N GLY A 200 -1.71 19.06 -17.94
CA GLY A 200 -1.10 19.70 -19.09
C GLY A 200 0.45 19.65 -19.06
N CYS A 201 1.05 20.05 -20.17
CA CYS A 201 2.50 20.22 -20.27
C CYS A 201 2.95 21.52 -19.54
N PRO A 202 4.28 21.71 -19.27
CA PRO A 202 4.78 22.92 -18.60
C PRO A 202 4.33 24.23 -19.26
N LYS A 203 4.25 24.25 -20.62
CA LYS A 203 3.80 25.42 -21.38
C LYS A 203 2.31 25.70 -21.15
N CYS A 204 1.44 24.69 -21.31
CA CYS A 204 0.01 24.83 -21.10
C CYS A 204 -0.35 25.14 -19.65
N ARG A 205 0.43 24.60 -18.69
CA ARG A 205 0.22 24.85 -17.26
C ARG A 205 0.46 26.30 -16.85
N ALA A 206 1.44 26.97 -17.47
CA ALA A 206 1.71 28.39 -17.19
C ALA A 206 0.52 29.28 -17.57
N GLU A 207 -0.05 29.07 -18.76
CA GLU A 207 -1.24 29.78 -19.23
C GLU A 207 -2.49 29.44 -18.41
N TYR A 208 -2.69 28.16 -18.11
CA TYR A 208 -3.79 27.71 -17.26
C TYR A 208 -3.71 28.34 -15.85
N ASN A 209 -2.54 28.32 -15.20
CA ASN A 209 -2.37 28.91 -13.87
C ASN A 209 -2.62 30.41 -13.86
N LYS A 210 -2.27 31.11 -14.96
CA LYS A 210 -2.55 32.54 -15.12
C LYS A 210 -4.07 32.78 -15.17
N ALA A 211 -4.76 32.06 -16.07
CA ALA A 211 -6.20 32.17 -16.19
C ALA A 211 -6.96 31.77 -14.92
N LEU A 212 -6.49 30.73 -14.21
CA LEU A 212 -7.07 30.31 -12.94
C LEU A 212 -6.93 31.37 -11.85
N LYS A 213 -5.76 32.02 -11.74
CA LYS A 213 -5.52 33.10 -10.80
C LYS A 213 -6.41 34.32 -11.08
N GLU A 214 -6.58 34.67 -12.35
CA GLU A 214 -7.48 35.75 -12.78
C GLU A 214 -8.96 35.44 -12.49
N TYR A 215 -9.35 34.14 -12.54
CA TYR A 215 -10.71 33.68 -12.25
C TYR A 215 -11.03 33.66 -10.75
N ILE A 216 -10.05 33.30 -9.92
CA ILE A 216 -10.24 33.18 -8.45
C ILE A 216 -10.16 34.57 -7.77
N GLY A 217 -9.56 35.57 -8.39
CA GLY A 217 -9.42 36.93 -7.89
C GLY A 217 -8.20 37.09 -7.01
#